data_422b01377d49407b1cb85f31329430f2
#
_entry.id   422b01377d49407b1cb85f31329430f2
#
_cell.length_a   1.000
_cell.length_b   1.000
_cell.length_c   1.000
_cell.angle_alpha   90.00
_cell.angle_beta   90.00
_cell.angle_gamma   90.00
#
_symmetry.space_group_name_H-M   'P 1'
#
loop_
_entity.id
_entity.type
_entity.pdbx_description
1 polymer ?
#
loop_
_entity_poly.entity_id
_entity_poly.type
_entity_poly.pdbx_seq_one_letter_code
_entity_poly.pdbx_strand_id
1 'polypeptide(L)'
;IRCNGNANEVMRLARDVLLKVNYQYDLYTKSKWDDVETWKKILPIKFINGFKKVKSRCDIFGFFCRKRENDWTFDNWIFLMDPIDRSWFWWGATILDEDHFLFATKVLDDPFLSGTLRWLFIGCGAIEVVEEGDF
;
A
#
# COMPACT_ATOMS: atom_id res chain seq x y z
N ILE A 1 -1.82 6.34 -10.64
CA ILE A 1 -0.62 5.79 -10.00
C ILE A 1 0.52 5.89 -10.99
N ARG A 2 1.59 6.56 -10.60
CA ARG A 2 2.80 6.73 -11.41
C ARG A 2 3.91 5.80 -10.93
N CYS A 3 4.53 5.10 -11.87
CA CYS A 3 5.61 4.14 -11.66
C CYS A 3 6.81 4.49 -12.56
N ASN A 4 7.84 3.67 -12.51
CA ASN A 4 9.05 3.86 -13.32
C ASN A 4 9.27 2.63 -14.22
N GLY A 5 8.53 2.56 -15.35
CA GLY A 5 8.61 1.48 -16.31
C GLY A 5 8.04 0.13 -15.87
N ASN A 6 7.42 0.08 -14.69
CA ASN A 6 6.97 -1.15 -14.03
C ASN A 6 5.50 -1.10 -13.54
N ALA A 7 4.65 -0.32 -14.20
CA ALA A 7 3.26 -0.14 -13.78
C ALA A 7 2.51 -1.47 -13.66
N ASN A 8 2.69 -2.37 -14.62
CA ASN A 8 2.03 -3.68 -14.60
C ASN A 8 2.48 -4.55 -13.41
N GLU A 9 3.78 -4.53 -13.10
CA GLU A 9 4.33 -5.29 -11.96
C GLU A 9 3.83 -4.73 -10.63
N VAL A 10 3.81 -3.40 -10.47
CA VAL A 10 3.29 -2.73 -9.27
C VAL A 10 1.82 -3.06 -9.07
N MET A 11 1.01 -2.98 -10.12
CA MET A 11 -0.41 -3.31 -10.05
C MET A 11 -0.64 -4.77 -9.63
N ARG A 12 0.09 -5.71 -10.22
CA ARG A 12 -0.02 -7.14 -9.89
C ARG A 12 0.39 -7.43 -8.46
N LEU A 13 1.48 -6.81 -8.01
CA LEU A 13 1.96 -6.98 -6.64
C LEU A 13 0.93 -6.44 -5.63
N ALA A 14 0.37 -5.26 -5.89
CA ALA A 14 -0.66 -4.67 -5.04
C ALA A 14 -1.90 -5.57 -4.96
N ARG A 15 -2.33 -6.12 -6.08
CA ARG A 15 -3.45 -7.06 -6.15
C ARG A 15 -3.17 -8.33 -5.33
N ASP A 16 -1.98 -8.90 -5.46
CA ASP A 16 -1.58 -10.09 -4.71
C ASP A 16 -1.57 -9.83 -3.20
N VAL A 17 -1.03 -8.69 -2.77
CA VAL A 17 -1.05 -8.26 -1.37
C VAL A 17 -2.48 -8.18 -0.85
N LEU A 18 -3.37 -7.51 -1.57
CA LEU A 18 -4.77 -7.35 -1.15
C LEU A 18 -5.53 -8.66 -1.11
N LEU A 19 -5.29 -9.58 -2.04
CA LEU A 19 -5.91 -10.90 -2.01
C LEU A 19 -5.53 -11.67 -0.75
N LYS A 20 -4.27 -11.60 -0.35
CA LYS A 20 -3.77 -12.24 0.87
C LYS A 20 -4.35 -11.60 2.13
N VAL A 21 -4.42 -10.28 2.17
CA VAL A 21 -5.05 -9.55 3.28
C VAL A 21 -6.54 -9.89 3.38
N ASN A 22 -7.26 -9.85 2.27
CA ASN A 22 -8.70 -10.15 2.25
C ASN A 22 -9.03 -11.59 2.65
N TYR A 23 -8.16 -12.53 2.29
CA TYR A 23 -8.30 -13.93 2.71
C TYR A 23 -8.31 -14.06 4.24
N GLN A 24 -7.48 -13.28 4.93
CA GLN A 24 -7.41 -13.29 6.39
C GLN A 24 -8.63 -12.65 7.07
N TYR A 25 -9.45 -11.88 6.33
CA TYR A 25 -10.67 -11.28 6.88
C TYR A 25 -11.68 -12.35 7.34
N ASP A 26 -11.77 -13.45 6.62
CA ASP A 26 -12.63 -14.59 6.99
C ASP A 26 -12.12 -15.36 8.22
N LEU A 27 -10.82 -15.26 8.48
CA LEU A 27 -10.14 -15.91 9.60
C LEU A 27 -9.78 -14.93 10.72
N TYR A 28 -10.38 -13.74 10.69
CA TYR A 28 -9.99 -12.65 11.57
C TYR A 28 -10.14 -12.98 13.05
N THR A 29 -9.02 -12.89 13.76
CA THR A 29 -8.95 -12.69 15.19
C THR A 29 -8.02 -11.52 15.44
N LYS A 30 -8.39 -10.59 16.33
CA LYS A 30 -7.62 -9.37 16.56
C LYS A 30 -6.18 -9.65 16.99
N SER A 31 -5.95 -10.61 17.86
CA SER A 31 -4.62 -10.98 18.34
C SER A 31 -3.74 -11.53 17.20
N LYS A 32 -4.31 -12.25 16.25
CA LYS A 32 -3.60 -12.80 15.09
C LYS A 32 -3.35 -11.72 14.05
N TRP A 33 -4.25 -10.75 13.91
CA TRP A 33 -4.07 -9.60 13.02
C TRP A 33 -2.90 -8.73 13.45
N ASP A 34 -2.74 -8.52 14.75
CA ASP A 34 -1.70 -7.69 15.33
C ASP A 34 -0.32 -8.37 15.34
N ASP A 35 -0.22 -9.63 14.95
CA ASP A 35 1.05 -10.37 14.85
C ASP A 35 1.77 -10.06 13.54
N VAL A 36 2.59 -9.02 13.57
CA VAL A 36 3.35 -8.53 12.41
C VAL A 36 4.28 -9.61 11.83
N GLU A 37 4.90 -10.44 12.66
CA GLU A 37 5.81 -11.49 12.20
C GLU A 37 5.08 -12.54 11.36
N THR A 38 3.84 -12.87 11.70
CA THR A 38 3.00 -13.75 10.88
C THR A 38 2.70 -13.12 9.52
N TRP A 39 2.38 -11.82 9.48
CA TRP A 39 2.14 -11.11 8.24
C TRP A 39 3.37 -11.06 7.33
N LYS A 40 4.55 -10.89 7.90
CA LYS A 40 5.82 -10.91 7.14
C LYS A 40 6.10 -12.25 6.46
N LYS A 41 5.53 -13.34 6.96
CA LYS A 41 5.61 -14.67 6.35
C LYS A 41 4.58 -14.88 5.24
N ILE A 42 3.44 -14.22 5.32
CA ILE A 42 2.31 -14.37 4.41
C ILE A 42 2.45 -13.46 3.19
N LEU A 43 2.84 -12.20 3.40
CA LEU A 43 2.88 -11.18 2.36
C LEU A 43 4.17 -11.26 1.52
N PRO A 44 4.11 -10.84 0.24
CA PRO A 44 5.29 -10.82 -0.62
C PRO A 44 6.43 -10.00 -0.03
N ILE A 45 7.64 -10.56 -0.08
CA ILE A 45 8.82 -9.90 0.46
C ILE A 45 9.15 -8.59 -0.27
N LYS A 46 8.85 -8.49 -1.55
CA LYS A 46 8.99 -7.24 -2.32
C LYS A 46 8.18 -6.09 -1.73
N PHE A 47 6.96 -6.38 -1.29
CA PHE A 47 6.09 -5.39 -0.67
C PHE A 47 6.65 -4.94 0.69
N ILE A 48 7.06 -5.87 1.52
CA ILE A 48 7.65 -5.57 2.83
C ILE A 48 8.93 -4.76 2.67
N ASN A 49 9.80 -5.13 1.73
CA ASN A 49 11.03 -4.41 1.44
C ASN A 49 10.78 -3.05 0.78
N GLY A 50 9.63 -2.82 0.17
CA GLY A 50 9.23 -1.52 -0.37
C GLY A 50 9.21 -0.42 0.69
N PHE A 51 8.74 -0.72 1.89
CA PHE A 51 8.79 0.22 3.02
C PHE A 51 10.23 0.51 3.47
N LYS A 52 11.11 -0.48 3.46
CA LYS A 52 12.52 -0.31 3.81
C LYS A 52 13.27 0.53 2.78
N LYS A 53 12.95 0.40 1.48
CA LYS A 53 13.57 1.20 0.41
C LYS A 53 13.25 2.68 0.53
N VAL A 54 12.04 3.04 0.92
CA VAL A 54 11.67 4.43 1.17
C VAL A 54 12.54 5.01 2.29
N LYS A 55 12.74 4.26 3.38
CA LYS A 55 13.61 4.64 4.48
C LYS A 55 15.07 4.76 4.05
N SER A 56 15.58 3.83 3.24
CA SER A 56 16.95 3.85 2.70
C SER A 56 17.22 5.05 1.80
N ARG A 57 16.25 5.46 0.98
CA ARG A 57 16.36 6.68 0.15
C ARG A 57 16.53 7.91 1.03
N CYS A 58 15.83 7.94 2.15
CA CYS A 58 15.95 8.99 3.13
C CYS A 58 17.34 9.03 3.76
N ASP A 59 17.92 7.89 4.09
CA ASP A 59 19.25 7.79 4.68
C ASP A 59 20.38 8.20 3.70
N ILE A 60 20.23 7.89 2.41
CA ILE A 60 21.18 8.26 1.35
C ILE A 60 21.15 9.76 1.05
N PHE A 61 19.97 10.37 1.08
CA PHE A 61 19.77 11.80 0.86
C PHE A 61 19.58 12.56 2.15
N GLY A 62 20.15 12.11 3.27
CA GLY A 62 19.88 12.53 4.64
C GLY A 62 19.81 14.04 4.91
N PHE A 63 20.32 14.87 4.00
CA PHE A 63 20.22 16.32 4.06
C PHE A 63 18.91 16.87 3.49
N PHE A 64 18.30 16.16 2.53
CA PHE A 64 17.07 16.56 1.84
C PHE A 64 15.85 15.77 2.27
N CYS A 65 16.08 14.64 2.90
CA CYS A 65 15.00 13.83 3.45
C CYS A 65 14.71 14.30 4.86
N ARG A 66 13.92 15.34 4.98
CA ARG A 66 13.19 15.53 6.23
C ARG A 66 12.37 14.27 6.43
N LYS A 67 12.61 13.55 7.55
CA LYS A 67 11.66 12.57 8.07
C LYS A 67 10.28 13.20 7.90
N ARG A 68 9.57 12.83 6.84
CA ARG A 68 8.18 13.19 6.74
C ARG A 68 7.52 12.47 7.89
N GLU A 69 6.97 13.21 8.85
CA GLU A 69 6.21 12.69 9.98
C GLU A 69 5.12 11.70 9.54
N ASN A 70 4.86 11.62 8.22
CA ASN A 70 3.86 10.81 7.55
C ASN A 70 4.40 9.57 6.85
N ASP A 71 5.69 9.23 6.97
CA ASP A 71 6.23 7.99 6.41
C ASP A 71 5.79 6.80 7.25
N TRP A 72 5.01 5.94 6.63
CA TRP A 72 4.48 4.77 7.29
C TRP A 72 5.48 3.61 7.28
N THR A 73 5.50 2.86 8.37
CA THR A 73 6.15 1.55 8.42
C THR A 73 5.17 0.46 7.98
N PHE A 74 5.70 -0.72 7.64
CA PHE A 74 4.87 -1.88 7.37
C PHE A 74 3.93 -2.20 8.54
N ASP A 75 4.43 -2.09 9.77
CA ASP A 75 3.66 -2.33 10.98
C ASP A 75 2.43 -1.41 11.08
N ASN A 76 2.62 -0.12 10.82
CA ASN A 76 1.52 0.85 10.80
C ASN A 76 0.51 0.54 9.70
N TRP A 77 1.00 0.15 8.52
CA TRP A 77 0.14 -0.18 7.39
C TRP A 77 -0.77 -1.36 7.70
N ILE A 78 -0.20 -2.47 8.18
CA ILE A 78 -1.00 -3.67 8.46
C ILE A 78 -2.00 -3.44 9.60
N PHE A 79 -1.63 -2.62 10.59
CA PHE A 79 -2.50 -2.26 11.68
C PHE A 79 -3.78 -1.59 11.20
N LEU A 80 -3.67 -0.69 10.22
CA LEU A 80 -4.80 0.07 9.67
C LEU A 80 -5.53 -0.64 8.54
N MET A 81 -5.05 -1.80 8.13
CA MET A 81 -5.72 -2.65 7.14
C MET A 81 -6.69 -3.65 7.75
N ASP A 82 -6.89 -3.62 9.06
CA ASP A 82 -7.80 -4.54 9.71
C ASP A 82 -9.25 -4.32 9.23
N PRO A 83 -10.14 -5.33 9.32
CA PRO A 83 -11.50 -5.23 8.82
C PRO A 83 -12.35 -4.13 9.45
N ILE A 84 -12.00 -3.66 10.66
CA ILE A 84 -12.72 -2.62 11.37
C ILE A 84 -12.35 -1.23 10.82
N ASP A 85 -11.07 -1.00 10.58
CA ASP A 85 -10.54 0.33 10.21
C ASP A 85 -10.58 0.57 8.70
N ARG A 86 -10.48 -0.47 7.89
CA ARG A 86 -10.45 -0.34 6.43
C ARG A 86 -11.84 -0.07 5.87
N SER A 87 -12.01 1.09 5.21
CA SER A 87 -13.26 1.52 4.61
C SER A 87 -13.24 1.58 3.07
N TRP A 88 -12.26 0.97 2.44
CA TRP A 88 -12.13 0.92 0.99
C TRP A 88 -11.79 -0.47 0.49
N PHE A 89 -12.18 -0.78 -0.76
CA PHE A 89 -11.91 -2.06 -1.40
C PHE A 89 -11.53 -1.87 -2.86
N TRP A 90 -10.78 -2.81 -3.41
CA TRP A 90 -10.42 -2.83 -4.81
C TRP A 90 -11.67 -2.98 -5.67
N TRP A 91 -11.87 -2.05 -6.58
CA TRP A 91 -12.94 -2.12 -7.56
C TRP A 91 -12.43 -2.50 -8.94
N GLY A 92 -11.35 -1.89 -9.41
CA GLY A 92 -10.73 -2.19 -10.68
C GLY A 92 -9.43 -1.44 -10.89
N ALA A 93 -8.68 -1.86 -11.91
CA ALA A 93 -7.46 -1.18 -12.31
C ALA A 93 -7.28 -1.30 -13.82
N THR A 94 -6.70 -0.28 -14.44
CA THR A 94 -6.43 -0.22 -15.88
C THR A 94 -5.04 0.34 -16.12
N ILE A 95 -4.21 -0.41 -16.86
CA ILE A 95 -2.90 0.05 -17.29
C ILE A 95 -3.10 1.09 -18.41
N LEU A 96 -2.47 2.26 -18.23
CA LEU A 96 -2.46 3.33 -19.23
C LEU A 96 -1.23 3.25 -20.12
N ASP A 97 -0.06 3.06 -19.52
CA ASP A 97 1.23 2.91 -20.18
C ASP A 97 2.22 2.22 -19.23
N GLU A 98 3.50 2.17 -19.59
CA GLU A 98 4.54 1.51 -18.78
C GLU A 98 4.77 2.18 -17.43
N ASP A 99 4.42 3.47 -17.32
CA ASP A 99 4.67 4.28 -16.13
C ASP A 99 3.40 4.59 -15.33
N HIS A 100 2.21 4.32 -15.88
CA HIS A 100 0.96 4.76 -15.26
C HIS A 100 -0.12 3.71 -15.29
N PHE A 101 -0.90 3.65 -14.23
CA PHE A 101 -2.18 2.95 -14.21
C PHE A 101 -3.22 3.70 -13.38
N LEU A 102 -4.48 3.47 -13.71
CA LEU A 102 -5.62 3.94 -12.93
C LEU A 102 -6.04 2.83 -11.97
N PHE A 103 -6.45 3.24 -10.80
CA PHE A 103 -7.03 2.37 -9.79
C PHE A 103 -8.36 2.94 -9.33
N ALA A 104 -9.40 2.12 -9.37
CA ALA A 104 -10.72 2.47 -8.85
C ALA A 104 -10.96 1.73 -7.54
N THR A 105 -11.45 2.44 -6.56
CA THR A 105 -11.76 1.92 -5.24
C THR A 105 -13.24 2.10 -4.90
N LYS A 106 -13.83 1.12 -4.22
CA LYS A 106 -15.12 1.27 -3.58
C LYS A 106 -14.89 1.80 -2.16
N VAL A 107 -15.51 2.92 -1.84
CA VAL A 107 -15.40 3.57 -0.54
C VAL A 107 -16.72 3.41 0.22
N LEU A 108 -16.64 3.00 1.48
CA LEU A 108 -17.81 2.77 2.33
C LEU A 108 -18.15 3.96 3.23
N ASP A 109 -17.17 4.80 3.53
CA ASP A 109 -17.30 5.98 4.37
C ASP A 109 -16.71 7.23 3.70
N ASP A 110 -17.32 8.39 3.92
CA ASP A 110 -16.83 9.66 3.41
C ASP A 110 -16.72 10.68 4.57
N PRO A 111 -15.56 11.30 4.82
CA PRO A 111 -14.28 11.07 4.12
C PRO A 111 -13.63 9.75 4.53
N PHE A 112 -12.95 9.09 3.59
CA PHE A 112 -12.19 7.89 3.91
C PHE A 112 -10.71 8.19 4.12
N LEU A 113 -10.07 7.37 4.93
CA LEU A 113 -8.64 7.47 5.19
C LEU A 113 -7.85 6.80 4.05
N SER A 114 -7.32 7.61 3.16
CA SER A 114 -6.62 7.14 1.95
C SER A 114 -5.18 6.69 2.19
N GLY A 115 -4.65 6.86 3.40
CA GLY A 115 -3.26 6.54 3.72
C GLY A 115 -2.88 5.10 3.45
N THR A 116 -3.70 4.14 3.85
CA THR A 116 -3.45 2.70 3.60
C THR A 116 -3.42 2.37 2.12
N LEU A 117 -4.28 3.01 1.33
CA LEU A 117 -4.32 2.86 -0.12
C LEU A 117 -3.06 3.41 -0.77
N ARG A 118 -2.66 4.61 -0.40
CA ARG A 118 -1.44 5.26 -0.89
C ARG A 118 -0.20 4.40 -0.61
N TRP A 119 -0.04 3.96 0.62
CA TRP A 119 1.12 3.19 1.04
C TRP A 119 1.12 1.76 0.52
N LEU A 120 -0.04 1.20 0.16
CA LEU A 120 -0.08 -0.04 -0.59
C LEU A 120 0.73 0.08 -1.89
N PHE A 121 0.45 1.11 -2.68
CA PHE A 121 1.12 1.28 -3.98
C PHE A 121 2.57 1.72 -3.83
N ILE A 122 2.88 2.59 -2.87
CA ILE A 122 4.26 2.99 -2.59
C ILE A 122 5.09 1.79 -2.12
N GLY A 123 4.56 0.96 -1.24
CA GLY A 123 5.20 -0.29 -0.82
C GLY A 123 5.42 -1.27 -1.98
N CYS A 124 4.57 -1.25 -2.98
CA CYS A 124 4.71 -2.06 -4.20
C CYS A 124 5.68 -1.48 -5.23
N GLY A 125 6.20 -0.27 -5.00
CA GLY A 125 7.19 0.36 -5.88
C GLY A 125 6.67 1.53 -6.72
N ALA A 126 5.46 2.03 -6.48
CA ALA A 126 4.97 3.24 -7.12
C ALA A 126 5.76 4.46 -6.65
N ILE A 127 5.92 5.43 -7.54
CA ILE A 127 6.60 6.70 -7.26
C ILE A 127 5.63 7.71 -6.64
N GLU A 128 4.40 7.75 -7.16
CA GLU A 128 3.40 8.74 -6.78
C GLU A 128 2.00 8.19 -6.91
N VAL A 129 1.16 8.55 -5.96
CA VAL A 129 -0.28 8.25 -5.96
C VAL A 129 -1.03 9.57 -5.90
N VAL A 130 -1.83 9.84 -6.93
CA VAL A 130 -2.65 11.05 -7.04
C VAL A 130 -4.11 10.66 -7.09
N GLU A 131 -4.94 11.32 -6.30
CA GLU A 131 -6.39 11.10 -6.31
C GLU A 131 -7.03 11.87 -7.48
N GLU A 132 -7.99 11.25 -8.13
CA GLU A 132 -8.77 11.92 -9.17
C GLU A 132 -9.65 12.99 -8.52
N GLY A 133 -9.57 14.20 -9.04
CA GLY A 133 -10.21 15.37 -8.45
C GLY A 133 -9.22 16.41 -7.91
N ASP A 134 -7.98 16.04 -7.72
CA ASP A 134 -6.87 16.92 -7.31
C ASP A 134 -6.11 17.50 -8.53
N PHE A 135 -6.76 17.48 -9.66
CA PHE A 135 -6.22 18.02 -10.91
C PHE A 135 -6.37 19.53 -10.97
#